data_2ff43aee5e3f11b97e208339653eddb2
#
_entry.id   2ff43aee5e3f11b97e208339653eddb2
#
_cell.length_a   1.000
_cell.length_b   1.000
_cell.length_c   1.000
_cell.angle_alpha   90.00
_cell.angle_beta   90.00
_cell.angle_gamma   90.00
#
_symmetry.space_group_name_H-M   'P 1'
#
loop_
_entity.id
_entity.type
_entity.pdbx_description
1 polymer ?
#
loop_
_entity_poly.entity_id
_entity_poly.type
_entity_poly.pdbx_seq_one_letter_code
_entity_poly.pdbx_strand_id
1 'polypeptide(L)'
;MMAFTYMHSTTMLLIKRANRYFPIIEPILKANGIPDDFKYLMVIESNLNNIARSPAGAAGLWQFMPATGREFGLEVNDNVDERYHIEKATVAACKYFKQAEHVAGSFLYQP
;
A
#
# COMPACT_ATOMS: atom_id res chain seq x y z
N MET A 1 -10.65 26.07 17.16
CA MET A 1 -11.00 24.78 17.78
C MET A 1 -11.54 23.77 16.78
N MET A 2 -12.14 24.22 15.69
CA MET A 2 -12.63 23.29 14.64
C MET A 2 -11.51 22.48 14.02
N ALA A 3 -10.34 23.11 13.76
CA ALA A 3 -9.20 22.40 13.19
C ALA A 3 -8.70 21.29 14.10
N PHE A 4 -8.66 21.55 15.40
CA PHE A 4 -8.25 20.55 16.39
C PHE A 4 -9.22 19.37 16.43
N THR A 5 -10.54 19.65 16.42
CA THR A 5 -11.57 18.60 16.41
C THR A 5 -11.48 17.74 15.16
N TYR A 6 -11.25 18.37 14.00
CA TYR A 6 -11.08 17.65 12.74
C TYR A 6 -9.85 16.74 12.78
N MET A 7 -8.72 17.23 13.25
CA MET A 7 -7.50 16.43 13.35
C MET A 7 -7.66 15.27 14.32
N HIS A 8 -8.35 15.50 15.44
CA HIS A 8 -8.63 14.45 16.41
C HIS A 8 -9.47 13.33 15.78
N SER A 9 -10.55 13.67 15.08
CA SER A 9 -11.39 12.68 14.40
C SER A 9 -10.63 11.90 13.34
N THR A 10 -9.80 12.58 12.54
CA THR A 10 -8.98 11.94 11.52
C THR A 10 -7.97 10.97 12.17
N THR A 11 -7.33 11.40 13.24
CA THR A 11 -6.37 10.56 13.98
C THR A 11 -7.04 9.31 14.53
N MET A 12 -8.23 9.44 15.13
CA MET A 12 -8.97 8.28 15.64
C MET A 12 -9.34 7.31 14.54
N LEU A 13 -9.74 7.81 13.38
CA LEU A 13 -10.05 6.97 12.22
C LEU A 13 -8.82 6.20 11.74
N LEU A 14 -7.66 6.84 11.65
CA LEU A 14 -6.42 6.19 11.26
C LEU A 14 -6.00 5.13 12.26
N ILE A 15 -6.15 5.40 13.55
CA ILE A 15 -5.84 4.41 14.59
C ILE A 15 -6.73 3.17 14.43
N LYS A 16 -8.01 3.35 14.20
CA LYS A 16 -8.95 2.23 13.99
C LYS A 16 -8.57 1.43 12.75
N ARG A 17 -8.25 2.10 11.66
CA ARG A 17 -7.83 1.44 10.42
C ARG A 17 -6.50 0.71 10.59
N ALA A 18 -5.54 1.31 11.28
CA ALA A 18 -4.26 0.68 11.58
C ALA A 18 -4.47 -0.60 12.42
N ASN A 19 -5.32 -0.55 13.42
CA ASN A 19 -5.63 -1.72 14.23
C ASN A 19 -6.28 -2.84 13.43
N ARG A 20 -7.00 -2.50 12.36
CA ARG A 20 -7.64 -3.48 11.48
C ARG A 20 -6.63 -4.09 10.50
N TYR A 21 -5.79 -3.28 9.88
CA TYR A 21 -4.98 -3.71 8.74
C TYR A 21 -3.54 -4.09 9.09
N PHE A 22 -2.90 -3.42 10.04
CA PHE A 22 -1.51 -3.72 10.38
C PHE A 22 -1.28 -5.17 10.82
N PRO A 23 -2.18 -5.81 11.59
CA PRO A 23 -1.99 -7.21 11.93
C PRO A 23 -1.96 -8.16 10.72
N ILE A 24 -2.58 -7.77 9.62
CA ILE A 24 -2.57 -8.54 8.36
C ILE A 24 -1.31 -8.22 7.57
N ILE A 25 -0.94 -6.96 7.52
CA ILE A 25 0.13 -6.44 6.65
C ILE A 25 1.53 -6.75 7.20
N GLU A 26 1.72 -6.56 8.50
CA GLU A 26 3.03 -6.71 9.12
C GLU A 26 3.67 -8.08 8.92
N PRO A 27 2.94 -9.21 9.10
CA PRO A 27 3.53 -10.53 8.83
C PRO A 27 3.95 -10.71 7.38
N ILE A 28 3.19 -10.14 6.44
CA ILE A 28 3.48 -10.28 5.00
C ILE A 28 4.76 -9.50 4.65
N LEU A 29 4.90 -8.28 5.17
CA LEU A 29 6.12 -7.49 4.97
C LEU A 29 7.32 -8.25 5.53
N LYS A 30 7.20 -8.77 6.74
CA LYS A 30 8.27 -9.51 7.41
C LYS A 30 8.66 -10.76 6.61
N ALA A 31 7.68 -11.53 6.18
CA ALA A 31 7.92 -12.77 5.42
C ALA A 31 8.62 -12.49 4.09
N ASN A 32 8.45 -11.31 3.52
CA ASN A 32 9.05 -10.90 2.25
C ASN A 32 10.31 -10.05 2.43
N GLY A 33 10.79 -9.87 3.65
CA GLY A 33 12.02 -9.12 3.91
C GLY A 33 11.92 -7.62 3.68
N ILE A 34 10.72 -7.07 3.79
CA ILE A 34 10.48 -5.64 3.64
C ILE A 34 10.45 -4.99 5.03
N PRO A 35 11.14 -3.85 5.23
CA PRO A 35 11.11 -3.16 6.50
C PRO A 35 9.68 -2.82 6.94
N ASP A 36 9.42 -2.99 8.25
CA ASP A 36 8.09 -2.79 8.83
C ASP A 36 7.56 -1.37 8.56
N ASP A 37 8.43 -0.39 8.50
CA ASP A 37 8.05 1.01 8.28
C ASP A 37 7.34 1.25 6.95
N PHE A 38 7.48 0.34 5.99
CA PHE A 38 6.82 0.47 4.69
C PHE A 38 5.29 0.45 4.81
N LYS A 39 4.75 -0.12 5.89
CA LYS A 39 3.29 -0.08 6.12
C LYS A 39 2.74 1.36 6.18
N TYR A 40 3.57 2.32 6.60
CA TYR A 40 3.14 3.71 6.69
C TYR A 40 2.93 4.36 5.32
N LEU A 41 3.45 3.76 4.24
CA LEU A 41 3.15 4.22 2.89
C LEU A 41 1.65 4.11 2.58
N MET A 42 0.96 3.11 3.15
CA MET A 42 -0.49 2.99 2.98
C MET A 42 -1.23 4.19 3.58
N VAL A 43 -0.69 4.77 4.66
CA VAL A 43 -1.27 5.98 5.25
C VAL A 43 -1.16 7.14 4.28
N ILE A 44 0.01 7.32 3.67
CA ILE A 44 0.27 8.40 2.72
C ILE A 44 -0.56 8.20 1.44
N GLU A 45 -0.60 6.97 0.92
CA GLU A 45 -1.24 6.68 -0.36
C GLU A 45 -2.77 6.68 -0.27
N SER A 46 -3.33 6.06 0.76
CA SER A 46 -4.77 5.79 0.83
C SER A 46 -5.44 6.16 2.15
N ASN A 47 -4.70 6.70 3.12
CA ASN A 47 -5.17 6.87 4.50
C ASN A 47 -5.69 5.55 5.09
N LEU A 48 -5.08 4.42 4.71
CA LEU A 48 -5.51 3.08 5.12
C LEU A 48 -6.98 2.79 4.75
N ASN A 49 -7.45 3.37 3.66
CA ASN A 49 -8.78 3.11 3.13
C ASN A 49 -8.69 2.09 2.00
N ASN A 50 -9.13 0.86 2.27
CA ASN A 50 -9.03 -0.22 1.29
C ASN A 50 -9.86 -0.01 0.03
N ILE A 51 -10.87 0.86 0.08
CA ILE A 51 -11.69 1.16 -1.10
C ILE A 51 -11.31 2.48 -1.76
N ALA A 52 -10.19 3.07 -1.37
CA ALA A 52 -9.72 4.32 -1.95
C ALA A 52 -9.44 4.15 -3.44
N ARG A 53 -9.89 5.13 -4.22
CA ARG A 53 -9.64 5.19 -5.66
C ARG A 53 -9.30 6.62 -6.04
N SER A 54 -8.17 6.82 -6.70
CA SER A 54 -7.76 8.15 -7.14
C SER A 54 -8.46 8.51 -8.45
N PRO A 55 -8.57 9.81 -8.78
CA PRO A 55 -9.09 10.22 -10.08
C PRO A 55 -8.32 9.64 -11.26
N ALA A 56 -7.04 9.37 -11.09
CA ALA A 56 -6.18 8.79 -12.13
C ALA A 56 -6.37 7.27 -12.26
N GLY A 57 -7.08 6.62 -11.33
CA GLY A 57 -7.37 5.20 -11.40
C GLY A 57 -6.53 4.31 -10.50
N ALA A 58 -5.71 4.88 -9.60
CA ALA A 58 -5.04 4.09 -8.57
C ALA A 58 -6.07 3.55 -7.57
N ALA A 59 -5.85 2.36 -7.03
CA ALA A 59 -6.84 1.72 -6.17
C ALA A 59 -6.22 0.93 -5.01
N GLY A 60 -6.98 0.82 -3.92
CA GLY A 60 -6.68 0.01 -2.75
C GLY A 60 -5.72 0.64 -1.77
N LEU A 61 -5.33 -0.12 -0.77
CA LEU A 61 -4.43 0.37 0.29
C LEU A 61 -3.11 0.91 -0.26
N TRP A 62 -2.55 0.25 -1.27
CA TRP A 62 -1.26 0.57 -1.84
C TRP A 62 -1.34 1.49 -3.06
N GLN A 63 -2.56 1.80 -3.52
CA GLN A 63 -2.79 2.71 -4.65
C GLN A 63 -2.04 2.31 -5.92
N PHE A 64 -2.15 1.04 -6.30
CA PHE A 64 -1.62 0.59 -7.58
C PHE A 64 -2.44 1.12 -8.76
N MET A 65 -1.75 1.56 -9.80
CA MET A 65 -2.36 1.74 -11.11
C MET A 65 -2.66 0.36 -11.72
N PRO A 66 -3.67 0.24 -12.60
CA PRO A 66 -4.04 -1.07 -13.14
C PRO A 66 -2.87 -1.82 -13.79
N ALA A 67 -2.09 -1.15 -14.63
CA ALA A 67 -0.98 -1.79 -15.32
C ALA A 67 0.10 -2.27 -14.35
N THR A 68 0.45 -1.45 -13.37
CA THR A 68 1.46 -1.82 -12.36
C THR A 68 0.96 -2.97 -11.50
N GLY A 69 -0.31 -2.96 -11.12
CA GLY A 69 -0.90 -4.09 -10.38
C GLY A 69 -0.75 -5.40 -11.15
N ARG A 70 -1.08 -5.40 -12.44
CA ARG A 70 -0.95 -6.59 -13.29
C ARG A 70 0.51 -7.05 -13.41
N GLU A 71 1.43 -6.09 -13.55
CA GLU A 71 2.87 -6.38 -13.65
C GLU A 71 3.35 -7.18 -12.43
N PHE A 72 2.83 -6.89 -11.24
CA PHE A 72 3.22 -7.54 -10.00
C PHE A 72 2.27 -8.66 -9.56
N GLY A 73 1.46 -9.17 -10.47
CA GLY A 73 0.73 -10.41 -10.28
C GLY A 73 -0.72 -10.26 -9.82
N LEU A 74 -1.27 -9.05 -9.86
CA LEU A 74 -2.68 -8.84 -9.51
C LEU A 74 -3.55 -8.98 -10.74
N GLU A 75 -4.69 -9.65 -10.58
CA GLU A 75 -5.71 -9.69 -11.63
C GLU A 75 -6.51 -8.39 -11.56
N VAL A 76 -6.52 -7.64 -12.66
CA VAL A 76 -7.25 -6.37 -12.77
C VAL A 76 -7.94 -6.34 -14.12
N ASN A 77 -9.26 -6.51 -14.10
CA ASN A 77 -10.10 -6.48 -15.30
C ASN A 77 -11.52 -6.04 -14.90
N ASP A 78 -12.46 -6.09 -15.86
CA ASP A 78 -13.82 -5.63 -15.62
C ASP A 78 -14.58 -6.45 -14.58
N ASN A 79 -14.16 -7.69 -14.32
CA ASN A 79 -14.83 -8.61 -13.42
C ASN A 79 -14.14 -8.73 -12.07
N VAL A 80 -12.81 -8.55 -12.01
CA VAL A 80 -12.00 -8.78 -10.81
C VAL A 80 -10.98 -7.66 -10.69
N ASP A 81 -10.82 -7.14 -9.48
CA ASP A 81 -9.78 -6.15 -9.17
C ASP A 81 -9.10 -6.53 -7.86
N GLU A 82 -7.98 -7.23 -7.98
CA GLU A 82 -7.23 -7.70 -6.82
C GLU A 82 -6.43 -6.62 -6.12
N ARG A 83 -6.43 -5.39 -6.63
CA ARG A 83 -5.85 -4.25 -5.91
C ARG A 83 -6.57 -3.98 -4.59
N TYR A 84 -7.83 -4.40 -4.50
CA TYR A 84 -8.62 -4.34 -3.27
C TYR A 84 -8.46 -5.57 -2.37
N HIS A 85 -7.77 -6.61 -2.84
CA HIS A 85 -7.49 -7.80 -2.04
C HIS A 85 -6.27 -7.53 -1.16
N ILE A 86 -6.48 -7.37 0.13
CA ILE A 86 -5.47 -6.86 1.06
C ILE A 86 -4.18 -7.68 1.02
N GLU A 87 -4.28 -9.00 1.13
CA GLU A 87 -3.12 -9.86 1.19
C GLU A 87 -2.38 -9.92 -0.14
N LYS A 88 -3.09 -10.12 -1.24
CA LYS A 88 -2.49 -10.18 -2.58
C LYS A 88 -1.85 -8.84 -2.96
N ALA A 89 -2.53 -7.75 -2.68
CA ALA A 89 -2.00 -6.41 -2.97
C ALA A 89 -0.74 -6.13 -2.15
N THR A 90 -0.68 -6.60 -0.92
CA THR A 90 0.51 -6.43 -0.08
C THR A 90 1.69 -7.27 -0.60
N VAL A 91 1.45 -8.49 -1.05
CA VAL A 91 2.50 -9.31 -1.69
C VAL A 91 3.01 -8.60 -2.95
N ALA A 92 2.11 -8.06 -3.77
CA ALA A 92 2.49 -7.27 -4.95
C ALA A 92 3.32 -6.05 -4.58
N ALA A 93 2.95 -5.35 -3.51
CA ALA A 93 3.71 -4.21 -3.00
C ALA A 93 5.12 -4.62 -2.58
N CYS A 94 5.27 -5.77 -1.92
CA CYS A 94 6.57 -6.29 -1.55
C CYS A 94 7.46 -6.52 -2.78
N LYS A 95 6.90 -7.11 -3.83
CA LYS A 95 7.63 -7.33 -5.09
C LYS A 95 8.04 -5.99 -5.72
N TYR A 96 7.15 -5.03 -5.71
CA TYR A 96 7.42 -3.69 -6.22
C TYR A 96 8.59 -3.03 -5.46
N PHE A 97 8.57 -3.10 -4.13
CA PHE A 97 9.62 -2.49 -3.31
C PHE A 97 10.98 -3.16 -3.53
N LYS A 98 11.00 -4.48 -3.69
CA LYS A 98 12.23 -5.21 -3.98
C LYS A 98 12.81 -4.83 -5.33
N GLN A 99 11.96 -4.68 -6.33
CA GLN A 99 12.40 -4.24 -7.65
C GLN A 99 12.94 -2.81 -7.60
N ALA A 100 12.26 -1.92 -6.90
CA ALA A 100 12.69 -0.53 -6.74
C ALA A 100 14.04 -0.46 -6.02
N GLU A 101 14.22 -1.25 -4.97
CA GLU A 101 15.47 -1.34 -4.23
C GLU A 101 16.61 -1.85 -5.11
N HIS A 102 16.33 -2.88 -5.89
CA HIS A 102 17.32 -3.44 -6.82
C HIS A 102 17.76 -2.40 -7.85
N VAL A 103 16.83 -1.68 -8.45
CA VAL A 103 17.14 -0.63 -9.43
C VAL A 103 17.94 0.48 -8.77
N ALA A 104 17.54 0.94 -7.59
CA ALA A 104 18.24 1.99 -6.86
C ALA A 104 19.64 1.52 -6.46
N GLY A 105 19.78 0.28 -6.00
CA GLY A 105 21.07 -0.32 -5.66
C GLY A 105 22.00 -0.41 -6.85
N SER A 106 21.49 -0.87 -8.00
CA SER A 106 22.26 -0.91 -9.24
C SER A 106 22.72 0.47 -9.65
N PHE A 107 21.86 1.46 -9.54
CA PHE A 107 22.19 2.83 -9.90
C PHE A 107 23.26 3.41 -8.99
N LEU A 108 23.12 3.20 -7.67
CA LEU A 108 24.04 3.75 -6.68
C LEU A 108 25.44 3.16 -6.75
N TYR A 109 25.54 1.89 -7.16
CA TYR A 109 26.84 1.17 -7.19
C TYR A 109 27.45 1.06 -8.58
N GLN A 110 26.91 1.78 -9.56
CA GLN A 110 27.54 1.85 -10.87
C GLN A 110 28.80 2.73 -10.79
N PRO A 111 29.91 2.25 -11.32
CA PRO A 111 31.15 3.05 -11.36
C PRO A 111 31.03 4.27 -12.26
#